data_3b3135be09565d7ec5e63b2de7203a4d
#
_entry.id   3b3135be09565d7ec5e63b2de7203a4d
#
_cell.length_a   1.000
_cell.length_b   1.000
_cell.length_c   1.000
_cell.angle_alpha   90.00
_cell.angle_beta   90.00
_cell.angle_gamma   90.00
#
_symmetry.space_group_name_H-M   'P 1'
#
loop_
_entity.id
_entity.type
_entity.pdbx_description
1 polymer ?
#
loop_
_entity_poly.entity_id
_entity_poly.type
_entity_poly.pdbx_seq_one_letter_code
_entity_poly.pdbx_strand_id
1 'polypeptide(L)'
;MTALLKDKLLKDKVVLVTGAGGGVGRGIALACAAAGAEVVVTARGASGEETTEMIRAEGGSAHAVRCDVTDRDDVERSVAEALRVYGGLDAMIHNATSRESSQPHALEDASLELWEAHASVSVRGSFHCAQASFGALVETGGSLILLTSPAGIEGSATLPFYGMSKAAQRALVKSLALEWGPSGVRVNGLAPLARTEALDRAFEADETLEARIRSLVPLGRIGEPTVDVGYVAAFLVSDWANYVSGQTLVVSGGRFTLL
;
A
#
# COMPACT_ATOMS: atom_id res chain seq x y z
N MET A 1 -2.63 -21.50 -7.74
CA MET A 1 -3.24 -20.91 -6.53
C MET A 1 -2.97 -21.85 -5.38
N THR A 2 -2.11 -21.43 -4.44
CA THR A 2 -1.61 -22.27 -3.34
C THR A 2 -2.73 -22.63 -2.36
N ALA A 3 -2.62 -23.77 -1.67
CA ALA A 3 -3.60 -24.27 -0.69
C ALA A 3 -3.95 -23.23 0.41
N LEU A 4 -2.98 -22.39 0.79
CA LEU A 4 -3.14 -21.29 1.76
C LEU A 4 -4.25 -20.28 1.42
N LEU A 5 -4.56 -20.06 0.12
CA LEU A 5 -5.64 -19.18 -0.30
C LEU A 5 -6.98 -19.91 -0.36
N LYS A 6 -6.99 -21.26 -0.41
CA LYS A 6 -8.21 -22.05 -0.40
C LYS A 6 -8.96 -21.99 0.94
N ASP A 7 -8.25 -21.75 2.04
CA ASP A 7 -8.84 -21.65 3.39
C ASP A 7 -9.35 -20.24 3.73
N LYS A 8 -9.39 -19.33 2.71
CA LYS A 8 -9.88 -17.95 2.87
C LYS A 8 -9.26 -17.27 4.10
N LEU A 9 -7.94 -17.03 4.04
CA LEU A 9 -7.13 -16.41 5.11
C LEU A 9 -7.76 -15.13 5.69
N LEU A 10 -8.49 -14.37 4.86
CA LEU A 10 -9.15 -13.12 5.21
C LEU A 10 -10.69 -13.24 5.17
N LYS A 11 -11.23 -14.46 5.39
CA LYS A 11 -12.67 -14.62 5.48
C LYS A 11 -13.25 -13.70 6.56
N ASP A 12 -14.34 -13.03 6.23
CA ASP A 12 -15.08 -12.10 7.11
C ASP A 12 -14.25 -10.85 7.52
N LYS A 13 -13.14 -10.55 6.82
CA LYS A 13 -12.32 -9.34 7.01
C LYS A 13 -12.67 -8.28 5.96
N VAL A 14 -12.77 -7.03 6.40
CA VAL A 14 -12.98 -5.85 5.55
C VAL A 14 -11.67 -5.08 5.40
N VAL A 15 -11.22 -4.90 4.16
CA VAL A 15 -9.93 -4.25 3.85
C VAL A 15 -10.16 -3.05 2.94
N LEU A 16 -9.73 -1.86 3.37
CA LEU A 16 -9.71 -0.66 2.54
C LEU A 16 -8.30 -0.41 2.00
N VAL A 17 -8.18 -0.25 0.67
CA VAL A 17 -6.90 0.00 0.00
C VAL A 17 -6.95 1.32 -0.76
N THR A 18 -6.06 2.27 -0.41
CA THR A 18 -5.96 3.54 -1.13
C THR A 18 -5.04 3.45 -2.34
N GLY A 19 -5.39 4.19 -3.42
CA GLY A 19 -4.63 4.12 -4.66
C GLY A 19 -4.66 2.74 -5.32
N ALA A 20 -5.76 2.02 -5.15
CA ALA A 20 -5.92 0.65 -5.63
C ALA A 20 -6.35 0.54 -7.09
N GLY A 21 -6.34 1.64 -7.85
CA GLY A 21 -6.68 1.65 -9.27
C GLY A 21 -5.60 1.08 -10.20
N GLY A 22 -4.38 0.76 -9.70
CA GLY A 22 -3.29 0.24 -10.52
C GLY A 22 -2.09 -0.22 -9.69
N GLY A 23 -1.08 -0.77 -10.34
CA GLY A 23 0.20 -1.14 -9.75
C GLY A 23 0.09 -2.00 -8.48
N VAL A 24 0.89 -1.66 -7.48
CA VAL A 24 0.94 -2.39 -6.20
C VAL A 24 -0.40 -2.36 -5.48
N GLY A 25 -1.13 -1.21 -5.49
CA GLY A 25 -2.42 -1.09 -4.82
C GLY A 25 -3.49 -2.02 -5.40
N ARG A 26 -3.57 -2.11 -6.74
CA ARG A 26 -4.43 -3.08 -7.44
C ARG A 26 -4.05 -4.51 -7.05
N GLY A 27 -2.75 -4.83 -7.09
CA GLY A 27 -2.27 -6.15 -6.72
C GLY A 27 -2.62 -6.55 -5.28
N ILE A 28 -2.52 -5.62 -4.34
CA ILE A 28 -2.93 -5.83 -2.94
C ILE A 28 -4.45 -6.07 -2.85
N ALA A 29 -5.27 -5.25 -3.52
CA ALA A 29 -6.71 -5.40 -3.50
C ALA A 29 -7.16 -6.76 -4.06
N LEU A 30 -6.59 -7.18 -5.20
CA LEU A 30 -6.83 -8.49 -5.80
C LEU A 30 -6.42 -9.64 -4.87
N ALA A 31 -5.25 -9.54 -4.24
CA ALA A 31 -4.76 -10.57 -3.32
C ALA A 31 -5.62 -10.70 -2.06
N CYS A 32 -6.03 -9.58 -1.46
CA CYS A 32 -6.91 -9.58 -0.29
C CYS A 32 -8.28 -10.18 -0.64
N ALA A 33 -8.86 -9.83 -1.79
CA ALA A 33 -10.11 -10.42 -2.27
C ALA A 33 -9.98 -11.92 -2.53
N ALA A 34 -8.90 -12.37 -3.18
CA ALA A 34 -8.61 -13.79 -3.41
C ALA A 34 -8.42 -14.56 -2.09
N ALA A 35 -7.91 -13.90 -1.05
CA ALA A 35 -7.80 -14.43 0.30
C ALA A 35 -9.14 -14.44 1.06
N GLY A 36 -10.22 -13.90 0.47
CA GLY A 36 -11.59 -13.94 1.00
C GLY A 36 -12.05 -12.67 1.70
N ALA A 37 -11.27 -11.59 1.64
CA ALA A 37 -11.69 -10.30 2.19
C ALA A 37 -12.80 -9.64 1.37
N GLU A 38 -13.61 -8.83 2.03
CA GLU A 38 -14.42 -7.78 1.42
C GLU A 38 -13.55 -6.53 1.23
N VAL A 39 -13.45 -6.01 0.01
CA VAL A 39 -12.45 -4.99 -0.30
C VAL A 39 -13.11 -3.67 -0.69
N VAL A 40 -12.75 -2.60 0.02
CA VAL A 40 -13.04 -1.23 -0.42
C VAL A 40 -11.86 -0.73 -1.25
N VAL A 41 -12.10 -0.55 -2.54
CA VAL A 41 -11.11 -0.10 -3.52
C VAL A 41 -11.23 1.40 -3.67
N THR A 42 -10.17 2.17 -3.33
CA THR A 42 -10.23 3.61 -3.52
C THR A 42 -9.23 4.11 -4.56
N ALA A 43 -9.67 5.03 -5.40
CA ALA A 43 -8.88 5.73 -6.39
C ALA A 43 -9.48 7.10 -6.69
N ARG A 44 -8.70 8.00 -7.32
CA ARG A 44 -9.20 9.34 -7.71
C ARG A 44 -10.07 9.32 -8.97
N GLY A 45 -10.00 8.28 -9.78
CA GLY A 45 -10.70 8.16 -11.07
C GLY A 45 -11.28 6.77 -11.27
N ALA A 46 -11.73 6.50 -12.50
CA ALA A 46 -12.45 5.28 -12.88
C ALA A 46 -11.66 3.98 -12.72
N SER A 47 -10.33 4.04 -12.57
CA SER A 47 -9.50 2.86 -12.36
C SER A 47 -9.81 2.07 -11.08
N GLY A 48 -10.52 2.69 -10.12
CA GLY A 48 -11.03 1.99 -8.94
C GLY A 48 -12.16 1.03 -9.29
N GLU A 49 -13.08 1.46 -10.14
CA GLU A 49 -14.16 0.63 -10.68
C GLU A 49 -13.61 -0.55 -11.48
N GLU A 50 -12.60 -0.32 -12.34
CA GLU A 50 -11.95 -1.40 -13.09
C GLU A 50 -11.40 -2.49 -12.15
N THR A 51 -10.70 -2.10 -11.09
CA THR A 51 -10.16 -3.05 -10.10
C THR A 51 -11.29 -3.78 -9.38
N THR A 52 -12.37 -3.08 -9.05
CA THR A 52 -13.57 -3.66 -8.42
C THR A 52 -14.23 -4.69 -9.33
N GLU A 53 -14.35 -4.40 -10.63
CA GLU A 53 -14.89 -5.34 -11.62
C GLU A 53 -14.00 -6.58 -11.78
N MET A 54 -12.68 -6.41 -11.80
CA MET A 54 -11.73 -7.53 -11.80
C MET A 54 -11.93 -8.46 -10.60
N ILE A 55 -12.09 -7.90 -9.40
CA ILE A 55 -12.35 -8.68 -8.19
C ILE A 55 -13.67 -9.44 -8.29
N ARG A 56 -14.73 -8.78 -8.75
CA ARG A 56 -16.06 -9.38 -8.89
C ARG A 56 -16.10 -10.48 -9.95
N ALA A 57 -15.38 -10.29 -11.05
CA ALA A 57 -15.26 -11.30 -12.10
C ALA A 57 -14.62 -12.60 -11.62
N GLU A 58 -13.72 -12.53 -10.62
CA GLU A 58 -13.12 -13.69 -9.96
C GLU A 58 -13.96 -14.22 -8.76
N GLY A 59 -15.18 -13.71 -8.59
CA GLY A 59 -16.10 -14.13 -7.52
C GLY A 59 -15.80 -13.53 -6.15
N GLY A 60 -14.97 -12.51 -6.07
CA GLY A 60 -14.68 -11.74 -4.84
C GLY A 60 -15.72 -10.66 -4.57
N SER A 61 -15.70 -10.08 -3.36
CA SER A 61 -16.52 -8.93 -2.95
C SER A 61 -15.69 -7.66 -2.94
N ALA A 62 -16.14 -6.64 -3.68
CA ALA A 62 -15.47 -5.34 -3.68
C ALA A 62 -16.46 -4.19 -3.89
N HIS A 63 -16.12 -3.01 -3.33
CA HIS A 63 -16.85 -1.76 -3.47
C HIS A 63 -15.89 -0.63 -3.82
N ALA A 64 -16.16 0.09 -4.92
CA ALA A 64 -15.33 1.23 -5.33
C ALA A 64 -15.79 2.51 -4.65
N VAL A 65 -14.83 3.31 -4.17
CA VAL A 65 -15.08 4.65 -3.63
C VAL A 65 -14.07 5.62 -4.23
N ARG A 66 -14.57 6.72 -4.83
CA ARG A 66 -13.68 7.80 -5.26
C ARG A 66 -13.09 8.49 -4.03
N CYS A 67 -11.75 8.58 -3.98
CA CYS A 67 -11.04 9.19 -2.86
C CYS A 67 -9.73 9.84 -3.32
N ASP A 68 -9.56 11.10 -2.98
CA ASP A 68 -8.26 11.78 -2.95
C ASP A 68 -7.77 11.80 -1.50
N VAL A 69 -6.67 11.11 -1.21
CA VAL A 69 -6.13 10.99 0.16
C VAL A 69 -5.61 12.33 0.71
N THR A 70 -5.45 13.36 -0.14
CA THR A 70 -5.10 14.71 0.29
C THR A 70 -6.27 15.47 0.86
N ASP A 71 -7.49 15.00 0.60
CA ASP A 71 -8.75 15.51 1.15
C ASP A 71 -9.19 14.60 2.31
N ARG A 72 -9.31 15.19 3.49
CA ARG A 72 -9.71 14.48 4.70
C ARG A 72 -11.13 13.91 4.59
N ASP A 73 -12.06 14.68 4.07
CA ASP A 73 -13.47 14.29 3.97
C ASP A 73 -13.65 13.10 3.01
N ASP A 74 -12.84 13.02 1.95
CA ASP A 74 -12.81 11.88 1.04
C ASP A 74 -12.37 10.60 1.75
N VAL A 75 -11.36 10.70 2.61
CA VAL A 75 -10.86 9.55 3.39
C VAL A 75 -11.88 9.11 4.44
N GLU A 76 -12.45 10.05 5.19
CA GLU A 76 -13.51 9.78 6.19
C GLU A 76 -14.73 9.13 5.52
N ARG A 77 -15.16 9.64 4.36
CA ARG A 77 -16.23 9.03 3.57
C ARG A 77 -15.89 7.60 3.12
N SER A 78 -14.65 7.33 2.74
CA SER A 78 -14.24 5.99 2.33
C SER A 78 -14.33 4.98 3.47
N VAL A 79 -13.96 5.38 4.70
CA VAL A 79 -14.13 4.57 5.90
C VAL A 79 -15.61 4.39 6.23
N ALA A 80 -16.41 5.47 6.16
CA ALA A 80 -17.86 5.38 6.39
C ALA A 80 -18.55 4.42 5.40
N GLU A 81 -18.11 4.40 4.14
CA GLU A 81 -18.61 3.45 3.13
C GLU A 81 -18.24 2.01 3.46
N ALA A 82 -17.03 1.73 3.99
CA ALA A 82 -16.67 0.41 4.48
C ALA A 82 -17.63 -0.05 5.59
N LEU A 83 -17.87 0.78 6.57
CA LEU A 83 -18.77 0.49 7.68
C LEU A 83 -20.22 0.31 7.20
N ARG A 84 -20.68 1.13 6.27
CA ARG A 84 -22.04 1.08 5.71
C ARG A 84 -22.29 -0.18 4.88
N VAL A 85 -21.34 -0.57 4.03
CA VAL A 85 -21.50 -1.67 3.06
C VAL A 85 -21.20 -3.02 3.69
N TYR A 86 -20.17 -3.08 4.54
CA TYR A 86 -19.62 -4.34 5.07
C TYR A 86 -19.72 -4.47 6.60
N GLY A 87 -20.14 -3.41 7.30
CA GLY A 87 -20.36 -3.45 8.74
C GLY A 87 -19.13 -3.29 9.61
N GLY A 88 -17.93 -3.15 9.05
CA GLY A 88 -16.68 -3.02 9.81
C GLY A 88 -15.48 -2.59 8.96
N LEU A 89 -14.32 -2.48 9.59
CA LEU A 89 -13.03 -2.27 8.93
C LEU A 89 -11.93 -2.99 9.71
N ASP A 90 -11.35 -4.03 9.13
CA ASP A 90 -10.26 -4.81 9.75
C ASP A 90 -8.88 -4.32 9.32
N ALA A 91 -8.78 -3.71 8.13
CA ALA A 91 -7.50 -3.14 7.71
C ALA A 91 -7.67 -1.88 6.85
N MET A 92 -6.82 -0.90 7.15
CA MET A 92 -6.54 0.25 6.29
C MET A 92 -5.16 0.09 5.67
N ILE A 93 -5.08 0.04 4.33
CA ILE A 93 -3.82 -0.04 3.59
C ILE A 93 -3.62 1.24 2.80
N HIS A 94 -2.75 2.12 3.28
CA HIS A 94 -2.43 3.34 2.57
C HIS A 94 -1.29 3.09 1.58
N ASN A 95 -1.68 2.94 0.30
CA ASN A 95 -0.76 2.72 -0.82
C ASN A 95 -0.63 3.95 -1.73
N ALA A 96 -1.59 4.86 -1.74
CA ALA A 96 -1.56 6.03 -2.62
C ALA A 96 -0.24 6.80 -2.52
N THR A 97 0.31 7.18 -3.66
CA THR A 97 1.53 7.97 -3.79
C THR A 97 1.36 9.05 -4.87
N SER A 98 2.20 10.07 -4.87
CA SER A 98 2.19 11.10 -5.90
C SER A 98 2.45 10.51 -7.29
N ARG A 99 1.85 11.07 -8.33
CA ARG A 99 2.15 10.73 -9.72
C ARG A 99 3.60 11.04 -10.10
N GLU A 100 4.20 12.02 -9.41
CA GLU A 100 5.58 12.45 -9.59
C GLU A 100 6.61 11.53 -8.91
N SER A 101 6.15 10.49 -8.19
CA SER A 101 6.99 9.63 -7.34
C SER A 101 8.06 8.83 -8.09
N SER A 102 7.92 8.68 -9.40
CA SER A 102 8.87 7.97 -10.27
C SER A 102 9.66 8.89 -11.20
N GLN A 103 9.49 10.22 -11.12
CA GLN A 103 10.18 11.18 -11.96
C GLN A 103 11.49 11.60 -11.28
N PRO A 104 12.68 11.27 -11.87
CA PRO A 104 13.96 11.71 -11.33
C PRO A 104 14.13 13.22 -11.40
N HIS A 105 14.69 13.80 -10.35
CA HIS A 105 15.05 15.22 -10.29
C HIS A 105 16.22 15.42 -9.32
N ALA A 106 17.02 16.47 -9.58
CA ALA A 106 18.00 16.96 -8.64
C ALA A 106 17.34 17.90 -7.61
N LEU A 107 17.86 17.96 -6.40
CA LEU A 107 17.30 18.79 -5.34
C LEU A 107 17.33 20.29 -5.70
N GLU A 108 18.41 20.72 -6.33
CA GLU A 108 18.60 22.13 -6.76
C GLU A 108 17.61 22.62 -7.81
N ASP A 109 17.04 21.69 -8.60
CA ASP A 109 16.07 22.01 -9.66
C ASP A 109 14.62 21.78 -9.19
N ALA A 110 14.43 21.28 -7.98
CA ALA A 110 13.12 20.90 -7.49
C ALA A 110 12.32 22.09 -6.95
N SER A 111 11.05 22.19 -7.34
CA SER A 111 10.14 23.22 -6.85
C SER A 111 9.48 22.84 -5.53
N LEU A 112 8.96 23.84 -4.81
CA LEU A 112 8.16 23.62 -3.61
C LEU A 112 6.87 22.83 -3.91
N GLU A 113 6.26 23.07 -5.06
CA GLU A 113 5.06 22.36 -5.51
C GLU A 113 5.34 20.86 -5.70
N LEU A 114 6.53 20.50 -6.21
CA LEU A 114 6.93 19.10 -6.33
C LEU A 114 7.09 18.46 -4.94
N TRP A 115 7.73 19.17 -4.00
CA TRP A 115 7.83 18.74 -2.62
C TRP A 115 6.45 18.55 -1.99
N GLU A 116 5.54 19.52 -2.14
CA GLU A 116 4.17 19.46 -1.63
C GLU A 116 3.37 18.31 -2.24
N ALA A 117 3.54 18.02 -3.52
CA ALA A 117 2.91 16.89 -4.18
C ALA A 117 3.29 15.54 -3.53
N HIS A 118 4.57 15.38 -3.16
CA HIS A 118 5.01 14.19 -2.43
C HIS A 118 4.53 14.16 -0.99
N ALA A 119 4.70 15.24 -0.26
CA ALA A 119 4.34 15.36 1.15
C ALA A 119 2.83 15.22 1.37
N SER A 120 2.01 15.86 0.52
CA SER A 120 0.56 15.84 0.67
C SER A 120 -0.04 14.45 0.46
N VAL A 121 0.38 13.72 -0.57
CA VAL A 121 -0.19 12.40 -0.85
C VAL A 121 0.34 11.35 0.12
N SER A 122 1.66 11.26 0.30
CA SER A 122 2.25 10.18 1.08
C SER A 122 2.23 10.47 2.59
N VAL A 123 2.61 11.67 3.03
CA VAL A 123 2.73 11.96 4.48
C VAL A 123 1.39 12.40 5.06
N ARG A 124 0.79 13.48 4.52
CA ARG A 124 -0.52 13.96 4.97
C ARG A 124 -1.62 12.94 4.72
N GLY A 125 -1.59 12.23 3.57
CA GLY A 125 -2.50 11.13 3.29
C GLY A 125 -2.40 9.99 4.30
N SER A 126 -1.18 9.62 4.74
CA SER A 126 -1.01 8.64 5.83
C SER A 126 -1.66 9.11 7.13
N PHE A 127 -1.51 10.40 7.46
CA PHE A 127 -2.15 11.00 8.64
C PHE A 127 -3.68 10.94 8.54
N HIS A 128 -4.26 11.33 7.40
CA HIS A 128 -5.71 11.24 7.19
C HIS A 128 -6.22 9.81 7.29
N CYS A 129 -5.56 8.86 6.62
CA CYS A 129 -5.92 7.45 6.66
C CYS A 129 -5.85 6.88 8.09
N ALA A 130 -4.77 7.17 8.82
CA ALA A 130 -4.61 6.74 10.20
C ALA A 130 -5.72 7.30 11.10
N GLN A 131 -5.96 8.61 11.04
CA GLN A 131 -6.93 9.28 11.88
C GLN A 131 -8.36 8.81 11.59
N ALA A 132 -8.74 8.68 10.31
CA ALA A 132 -10.09 8.26 9.92
C ALA A 132 -10.39 6.80 10.26
N SER A 133 -9.39 5.91 10.22
CA SER A 133 -9.60 4.48 10.42
C SER A 133 -9.45 4.03 11.88
N PHE A 134 -8.81 4.80 12.74
CA PHE A 134 -8.43 4.36 14.09
C PHE A 134 -9.60 3.77 14.89
N GLY A 135 -10.73 4.49 14.98
CA GLY A 135 -11.89 4.01 15.74
C GLY A 135 -12.42 2.66 15.25
N ALA A 136 -12.57 2.50 13.93
CA ALA A 136 -13.03 1.25 13.34
C ALA A 136 -12.03 0.10 13.52
N LEU A 137 -10.73 0.39 13.44
CA LEU A 137 -9.67 -0.61 13.67
C LEU A 137 -9.60 -1.05 15.14
N VAL A 138 -9.92 -0.16 16.10
CA VAL A 138 -10.01 -0.53 17.53
C VAL A 138 -11.13 -1.54 17.76
N GLU A 139 -12.30 -1.34 17.15
CA GLU A 139 -13.46 -2.24 17.29
C GLU A 139 -13.18 -3.67 16.79
N THR A 140 -12.29 -3.81 15.80
CA THR A 140 -11.96 -5.11 15.18
C THR A 140 -10.63 -5.72 15.66
N GLY A 141 -9.83 -4.97 16.45
CA GLY A 141 -8.43 -5.34 16.71
C GLY A 141 -7.60 -5.36 15.41
N GLY A 142 -7.88 -4.44 14.52
CA GLY A 142 -7.45 -4.44 13.13
C GLY A 142 -6.01 -4.00 12.88
N SER A 143 -5.72 -3.62 11.64
CA SER A 143 -4.35 -3.33 11.18
C SER A 143 -4.28 -2.11 10.27
N LEU A 144 -3.30 -1.23 10.51
CA LEU A 144 -2.89 -0.18 9.58
C LEU A 144 -1.60 -0.61 8.85
N ILE A 145 -1.61 -0.56 7.52
CA ILE A 145 -0.42 -0.84 6.70
C ILE A 145 -0.10 0.39 5.86
N LEU A 146 1.14 0.90 5.99
CA LEU A 146 1.64 1.99 5.17
C LEU A 146 2.61 1.46 4.12
N LEU A 147 2.36 1.75 2.82
CA LEU A 147 3.28 1.41 1.76
C LEU A 147 4.48 2.35 1.78
N THR A 148 5.56 1.84 2.33
CA THR A 148 6.87 2.50 2.41
C THR A 148 7.72 2.14 1.18
N SER A 149 9.02 2.35 1.24
CA SER A 149 9.95 1.97 0.17
C SER A 149 11.35 1.80 0.76
N PRO A 150 12.19 0.94 0.15
CA PRO A 150 13.63 0.92 0.43
C PRO A 150 14.29 2.31 0.28
N ALA A 151 13.80 3.17 -0.63
CA ALA A 151 14.27 4.55 -0.77
C ALA A 151 14.08 5.39 0.51
N GLY A 152 13.11 5.05 1.36
CA GLY A 152 12.93 5.69 2.69
C GLY A 152 13.85 5.13 3.78
N ILE A 153 14.74 4.20 3.44
CA ILE A 153 15.70 3.57 4.34
C ILE A 153 17.13 3.93 3.91
N GLU A 154 17.47 3.65 2.64
CA GLU A 154 18.80 3.89 2.07
C GLU A 154 18.96 5.29 1.48
N GLY A 155 17.86 5.99 1.25
CA GLY A 155 17.82 7.18 0.41
C GLY A 155 17.68 6.86 -1.08
N SER A 156 17.64 7.90 -1.90
CA SER A 156 17.64 7.81 -3.35
C SER A 156 18.37 9.00 -3.96
N ALA A 157 19.35 8.76 -4.78
CA ALA A 157 20.12 9.79 -5.43
C ALA A 157 19.32 10.63 -6.45
N THR A 158 18.22 10.09 -6.96
CA THR A 158 17.41 10.70 -8.02
C THR A 158 15.97 11.01 -7.61
N LEU A 159 15.52 10.58 -6.42
CA LEU A 159 14.15 10.72 -5.94
C LEU A 159 14.14 11.21 -4.47
N PRO A 160 14.73 12.41 -4.17
CA PRO A 160 14.93 12.85 -2.79
C PRO A 160 13.61 13.01 -2.02
N PHE A 161 12.57 13.59 -2.63
CA PHE A 161 11.28 13.81 -1.95
C PHE A 161 10.46 12.53 -1.80
N TYR A 162 10.60 11.60 -2.74
CA TYR A 162 10.02 10.27 -2.58
C TYR A 162 10.66 9.55 -1.39
N GLY A 163 12.01 9.50 -1.34
CA GLY A 163 12.74 8.92 -0.22
C GLY A 163 12.36 9.56 1.13
N MET A 164 12.34 10.90 1.19
CA MET A 164 11.88 11.64 2.37
C MET A 164 10.47 11.22 2.82
N SER A 165 9.51 11.18 1.90
CA SER A 165 8.12 10.82 2.22
C SER A 165 8.00 9.39 2.73
N LYS A 166 8.76 8.46 2.14
CA LYS A 166 8.77 7.06 2.55
C LYS A 166 9.48 6.83 3.89
N ALA A 167 10.49 7.65 4.21
CA ALA A 167 11.11 7.70 5.53
C ALA A 167 10.14 8.22 6.61
N ALA A 168 9.38 9.27 6.30
CA ALA A 168 8.35 9.80 7.19
C ALA A 168 7.26 8.76 7.48
N GLN A 169 6.76 8.04 6.46
CA GLN A 169 5.81 6.94 6.65
C GLN A 169 6.38 5.83 7.54
N ARG A 170 7.66 5.46 7.37
CA ARG A 170 8.32 4.46 8.21
C ARG A 170 8.43 4.91 9.67
N ALA A 171 8.73 6.19 9.92
CA ALA A 171 8.75 6.74 11.28
C ALA A 171 7.35 6.70 11.91
N LEU A 172 6.31 7.05 11.13
CA LEU A 172 4.91 7.01 11.57
C LEU A 172 4.47 5.59 11.93
N VAL A 173 4.87 4.56 11.16
CA VAL A 173 4.62 3.15 11.49
C VAL A 173 5.09 2.82 12.90
N LYS A 174 6.33 3.19 13.24
CA LYS A 174 6.90 2.90 14.57
C LYS A 174 6.16 3.62 15.69
N SER A 175 5.86 4.91 15.49
CA SER A 175 5.17 5.74 16.48
C SER A 175 3.76 5.22 16.75
N LEU A 176 2.98 4.97 15.69
CA LEU A 176 1.61 4.46 15.83
C LEU A 176 1.55 3.02 16.36
N ALA A 177 2.54 2.18 16.06
CA ALA A 177 2.60 0.84 16.65
C ALA A 177 2.75 0.89 18.19
N LEU A 178 3.50 1.85 18.70
CA LEU A 178 3.65 2.06 20.16
C LEU A 178 2.38 2.67 20.77
N GLU A 179 1.79 3.66 20.07
CA GLU A 179 0.61 4.37 20.56
C GLU A 179 -0.65 3.50 20.52
N TRP A 180 -0.89 2.75 19.44
CA TRP A 180 -2.11 2.00 19.22
C TRP A 180 -2.08 0.55 19.71
N GLY A 181 -0.88 0.05 20.00
CA GLY A 181 -0.70 -1.29 20.56
C GLY A 181 -1.57 -1.60 21.79
N PRO A 182 -1.67 -0.68 22.79
CA PRO A 182 -2.57 -0.87 23.94
C PRO A 182 -4.05 -0.98 23.58
N SER A 183 -4.46 -0.47 22.42
CA SER A 183 -5.83 -0.60 21.87
C SER A 183 -6.02 -1.84 20.98
N GLY A 184 -5.02 -2.71 20.89
CA GLY A 184 -5.08 -3.93 20.08
C GLY A 184 -4.86 -3.73 18.57
N VAL A 185 -4.57 -2.51 18.12
CA VAL A 185 -4.35 -2.22 16.69
C VAL A 185 -2.88 -2.41 16.32
N ARG A 186 -2.64 -3.18 15.26
CA ARG A 186 -1.29 -3.41 14.71
C ARG A 186 -0.97 -2.40 13.62
N VAL A 187 0.26 -1.89 13.58
CA VAL A 187 0.70 -0.94 12.55
C VAL A 187 2.00 -1.41 11.93
N ASN A 188 2.02 -1.63 10.61
CA ASN A 188 3.20 -2.12 9.91
C ASN A 188 3.46 -1.34 8.61
N GLY A 189 4.70 -1.39 8.14
CA GLY A 189 5.13 -0.91 6.84
C GLY A 189 5.35 -2.07 5.87
N LEU A 190 5.10 -1.81 4.58
CA LEU A 190 5.41 -2.73 3.50
C LEU A 190 6.23 -1.98 2.44
N ALA A 191 7.45 -2.47 2.15
CA ALA A 191 8.41 -1.81 1.26
C ALA A 191 8.72 -2.70 0.04
N PRO A 192 7.91 -2.64 -1.03
CA PRO A 192 8.04 -3.53 -2.17
C PRO A 192 9.04 -3.04 -3.21
N LEU A 193 9.60 -3.99 -3.98
CA LEU A 193 10.12 -3.82 -5.32
C LEU A 193 9.31 -4.71 -6.26
N ALA A 194 8.36 -4.11 -6.98
CA ALA A 194 7.46 -4.83 -7.86
C ALA A 194 7.25 -4.09 -9.20
N ARG A 195 6.86 -4.83 -10.22
CA ARG A 195 6.53 -4.31 -11.53
C ARG A 195 5.25 -3.45 -11.45
N THR A 196 5.29 -2.27 -12.04
CA THR A 196 4.17 -1.33 -12.08
C THR A 196 4.14 -0.67 -13.45
N GLU A 197 3.01 -0.10 -13.81
CA GLU A 197 2.87 0.65 -15.07
C GLU A 197 3.87 1.82 -15.17
N ALA A 198 4.29 2.39 -14.03
CA ALA A 198 5.32 3.42 -14.00
C ALA A 198 6.72 2.84 -14.34
N LEU A 199 7.00 1.65 -13.86
CA LEU A 199 8.25 0.94 -14.17
C LEU A 199 8.25 0.44 -15.61
N ASP A 200 7.11 -0.02 -16.14
CA ASP A 200 6.98 -0.42 -17.54
C ASP A 200 7.27 0.75 -18.49
N ARG A 201 6.72 1.94 -18.22
CA ARG A 201 7.04 3.16 -18.99
C ARG A 201 8.54 3.52 -18.90
N ALA A 202 9.18 3.29 -17.76
CA ALA A 202 10.62 3.52 -17.63
C ALA A 202 11.44 2.50 -18.45
N PHE A 203 10.97 1.26 -18.58
CA PHE A 203 11.58 0.23 -19.44
C PHE A 203 11.42 0.55 -20.92
N GLU A 204 10.26 1.10 -21.32
CA GLU A 204 10.05 1.58 -22.68
C GLU A 204 10.98 2.74 -23.04
N ALA A 205 11.32 3.59 -22.08
CA ALA A 205 12.25 4.71 -22.25
C ALA A 205 13.73 4.31 -22.20
N ASP A 206 14.08 3.21 -21.49
CA ASP A 206 15.45 2.66 -21.38
C ASP A 206 15.37 1.13 -21.42
N GLU A 207 15.59 0.55 -22.58
CA GLU A 207 15.57 -0.92 -22.82
C GLU A 207 16.57 -1.70 -21.96
N THR A 208 17.60 -1.04 -21.44
CA THR A 208 18.61 -1.67 -20.56
C THR A 208 18.22 -1.71 -19.10
N LEU A 209 17.24 -0.88 -18.71
CA LEU A 209 16.87 -0.67 -17.30
C LEU A 209 16.31 -1.94 -16.66
N GLU A 210 15.46 -2.69 -17.36
CA GLU A 210 14.90 -3.93 -16.81
C GLU A 210 15.99 -4.95 -16.50
N ALA A 211 16.91 -5.18 -17.45
CA ALA A 211 18.01 -6.11 -17.26
C ALA A 211 18.93 -5.68 -16.11
N ARG A 212 19.20 -4.37 -16.00
CA ARG A 212 19.99 -3.78 -14.91
C ARG A 212 19.32 -3.96 -13.55
N ILE A 213 18.02 -3.71 -13.44
CA ILE A 213 17.30 -3.91 -12.17
C ILE A 213 17.28 -5.41 -11.81
N ARG A 214 16.95 -6.29 -12.77
CA ARG A 214 16.91 -7.74 -12.54
C ARG A 214 18.25 -8.30 -12.08
N SER A 215 19.38 -7.82 -12.62
CA SER A 215 20.72 -8.26 -12.22
C SER A 215 21.06 -7.91 -10.76
N LEU A 216 20.39 -6.90 -10.20
CA LEU A 216 20.55 -6.49 -8.79
C LEU A 216 19.62 -7.25 -7.83
N VAL A 217 18.68 -8.04 -8.34
CA VAL A 217 17.74 -8.82 -7.52
C VAL A 217 18.24 -10.27 -7.41
N PRO A 218 18.63 -10.74 -6.22
CA PRO A 218 19.13 -12.11 -6.04
C PRO A 218 18.18 -13.21 -6.55
N LEU A 219 16.84 -13.02 -6.43
CA LEU A 219 15.87 -13.96 -7.00
C LEU A 219 15.72 -13.87 -8.53
N GLY A 220 16.51 -13.00 -9.21
CA GLY A 220 16.60 -12.90 -10.66
C GLY A 220 15.38 -12.33 -11.38
N ARG A 221 14.40 -11.79 -10.66
CA ARG A 221 13.20 -11.19 -11.23
C ARG A 221 12.68 -10.01 -10.41
N ILE A 222 11.93 -9.15 -11.04
CA ILE A 222 11.14 -8.11 -10.36
C ILE A 222 9.86 -8.75 -9.83
N GLY A 223 9.41 -8.34 -8.64
CA GLY A 223 8.22 -8.90 -8.01
C GLY A 223 6.93 -8.56 -8.77
N GLU A 224 5.96 -9.46 -8.71
CA GLU A 224 4.61 -9.24 -9.23
C GLU A 224 3.72 -8.63 -8.13
N PRO A 225 2.95 -7.56 -8.41
CA PRO A 225 2.16 -6.86 -7.41
C PRO A 225 1.20 -7.74 -6.61
N THR A 226 0.51 -8.68 -7.26
CA THR A 226 -0.48 -9.52 -6.59
C THR A 226 0.16 -10.65 -5.79
N VAL A 227 1.00 -11.46 -6.43
CA VAL A 227 1.49 -12.71 -5.79
C VAL A 227 2.68 -12.48 -4.88
N ASP A 228 3.54 -11.49 -5.16
CA ASP A 228 4.73 -11.26 -4.32
C ASP A 228 4.47 -10.22 -3.23
N VAL A 229 3.70 -9.16 -3.51
CA VAL A 229 3.43 -8.07 -2.56
C VAL A 229 2.07 -8.24 -1.90
N GLY A 230 1.04 -8.53 -2.68
CA GLY A 230 -0.33 -8.65 -2.20
C GLY A 230 -0.50 -9.77 -1.18
N TYR A 231 0.16 -10.92 -1.36
CA TYR A 231 0.11 -12.02 -0.37
C TYR A 231 0.79 -11.64 0.95
N VAL A 232 1.85 -10.84 0.91
CA VAL A 232 2.47 -10.33 2.14
C VAL A 232 1.55 -9.32 2.83
N ALA A 233 0.86 -8.46 2.08
CA ALA A 233 -0.15 -7.57 2.63
C ALA A 233 -1.31 -8.36 3.27
N ALA A 234 -1.82 -9.40 2.60
CA ALA A 234 -2.86 -10.29 3.13
C ALA A 234 -2.40 -11.00 4.43
N PHE A 235 -1.15 -11.46 4.50
CA PHE A 235 -0.57 -11.98 5.73
C PHE A 235 -0.57 -10.94 6.85
N LEU A 236 -0.13 -9.70 6.59
CA LEU A 236 -0.10 -8.63 7.60
C LEU A 236 -1.49 -8.23 8.10
N VAL A 237 -2.53 -8.36 7.26
CA VAL A 237 -3.93 -8.16 7.66
C VAL A 237 -4.44 -9.30 8.54
N SER A 238 -4.02 -10.53 8.26
CA SER A 238 -4.55 -11.74 8.88
C SER A 238 -4.17 -11.91 10.36
N ASP A 239 -4.88 -12.80 11.03
CA ASP A 239 -4.60 -13.22 12.41
C ASP A 239 -3.24 -13.93 12.55
N TRP A 240 -2.66 -14.43 11.46
CA TRP A 240 -1.32 -15.01 11.47
C TRP A 240 -0.23 -13.99 11.77
N ALA A 241 -0.53 -12.68 11.60
CA ALA A 241 0.36 -11.58 11.94
C ALA A 241 0.03 -10.93 13.30
N ASN A 242 -0.72 -11.58 14.18
CA ASN A 242 -1.20 -10.98 15.44
C ASN A 242 -0.09 -10.50 16.39
N TYR A 243 1.15 -10.99 16.22
CA TYR A 243 2.30 -10.51 17.00
C TYR A 243 3.30 -9.71 16.16
N VAL A 244 2.88 -9.22 14.99
CA VAL A 244 3.70 -8.40 14.09
C VAL A 244 3.16 -6.96 14.11
N SER A 245 3.88 -6.06 14.79
CA SER A 245 3.58 -4.62 14.84
C SER A 245 4.87 -3.81 14.89
N GLY A 246 4.87 -2.60 14.32
CA GLY A 246 6.01 -1.69 14.26
C GLY A 246 7.08 -2.07 13.22
N GLN A 247 6.85 -3.10 12.41
CA GLN A 247 7.82 -3.62 11.46
C GLN A 247 7.64 -2.98 10.08
N THR A 248 8.75 -2.90 9.33
CA THR A 248 8.71 -2.63 7.89
C THR A 248 9.24 -3.85 7.15
N LEU A 249 8.34 -4.58 6.49
CA LEU A 249 8.70 -5.75 5.70
C LEU A 249 9.16 -5.31 4.31
N VAL A 250 10.40 -5.66 3.97
CA VAL A 250 10.97 -5.40 2.65
C VAL A 250 10.70 -6.60 1.74
N VAL A 251 9.94 -6.39 0.66
CA VAL A 251 9.56 -7.42 -0.32
C VAL A 251 10.24 -7.07 -1.65
N SER A 252 11.48 -7.51 -1.81
CA SER A 252 12.37 -7.05 -2.90
C SER A 252 13.18 -8.15 -3.58
N GLY A 253 12.86 -9.42 -3.34
CA GLY A 253 13.62 -10.54 -3.89
C GLY A 253 15.09 -10.58 -3.45
N GLY A 254 15.39 -9.99 -2.28
CA GLY A 254 16.75 -9.90 -1.74
C GLY A 254 17.55 -8.66 -2.23
N ARG A 255 16.96 -7.79 -3.07
CA ARG A 255 17.66 -6.57 -3.55
C ARG A 255 18.03 -5.61 -2.42
N PHE A 256 17.18 -5.53 -1.40
CA PHE A 256 17.40 -4.71 -0.21
C PHE A 256 17.35 -5.61 1.02
N THR A 257 18.45 -5.66 1.77
CA THR A 257 18.62 -6.53 2.96
C THR A 257 18.81 -5.66 4.20
N LEU A 258 17.86 -4.79 4.44
CA LEU A 258 17.98 -3.74 5.46
C LEU A 258 17.43 -4.23 6.81
N LEU A 259 18.17 -3.92 7.84
CA LEU A 259 17.76 -4.07 9.25
C LEU A 259 17.11 -2.79 9.77
#